data_cc6e9c0f27ca8f3ede6880c98f6458c3
#
_entry.id   cc6e9c0f27ca8f3ede6880c98f6458c3
#
_cell.length_a   1.000
_cell.length_b   1.000
_cell.length_c   1.000
_cell.angle_alpha   90.00
_cell.angle_beta   90.00
_cell.angle_gamma   90.00
#
_symmetry.space_group_name_H-M   'P 1'
#
loop_
_entity.id
_entity.type
_entity.pdbx_description
1 polymer ?
#
loop_
_entity_poly.entity_id
_entity_poly.type
_entity_poly.pdbx_seq_one_letter_code
_entity_poly.pdbx_strand_id
1 'polypeptide(L)'
;LESGVYRKASPMLKVRYELFGKWLNATHGDWLDTEEMESFWSEGADDERLAGIVRNVKASMGNWEDHATGLFALNRVSIFAASDNSYEMICLIWFDGTEEPELWVYDCNGESRYKDLASYLQAYIDDDVSTSAVKWKLADM
;
A
#
# COMPACT_ATOMS: atom_id res chain seq x y z
N LEU A 1 1.27 7.89 -4.77
CA LEU A 1 2.30 8.17 -5.80
C LEU A 1 3.23 9.28 -5.34
N GLU A 2 4.37 9.39 -5.99
CA GLU A 2 5.28 10.51 -5.79
C GLU A 2 4.55 11.85 -5.94
N SER A 3 4.96 12.87 -5.18
CA SER A 3 4.27 14.17 -5.14
C SER A 3 4.07 14.76 -6.54
N GLY A 4 2.84 15.16 -6.84
CA GLY A 4 2.44 15.70 -8.15
C GLY A 4 2.15 14.67 -9.22
N VAL A 5 2.28 13.38 -8.93
CA VAL A 5 1.87 12.29 -9.84
C VAL A 5 0.55 11.71 -9.36
N TYR A 6 -0.47 11.77 -10.20
CA TYR A 6 -1.81 11.31 -9.86
C TYR A 6 -2.26 10.20 -10.81
N ARG A 7 -3.02 9.26 -10.26
CA ARG A 7 -3.69 8.21 -11.03
C ARG A 7 -5.18 8.22 -10.73
N LYS A 8 -5.97 7.91 -11.73
CA LYS A 8 -7.41 7.74 -11.55
C LYS A 8 -7.66 6.53 -10.66
N ALA A 9 -8.50 6.68 -9.64
CA ALA A 9 -8.89 5.55 -8.80
C ALA A 9 -9.53 4.44 -9.64
N SER A 10 -9.10 3.22 -9.41
CA SER A 10 -9.64 2.02 -10.05
C SER A 10 -11.08 1.74 -9.61
N PRO A 11 -11.84 0.88 -10.31
CA PRO A 11 -13.19 0.52 -9.92
C PRO A 11 -13.31 0.01 -8.50
N MET A 12 -12.45 -0.91 -8.06
CA MET A 12 -12.50 -1.45 -6.69
C MET A 12 -12.14 -0.40 -5.64
N LEU A 13 -11.15 0.46 -5.91
CA LEU A 13 -10.81 1.55 -5.00
C LEU A 13 -11.94 2.58 -4.88
N LYS A 14 -12.67 2.87 -5.96
CA LYS A 14 -13.85 3.75 -5.89
C LYS A 14 -14.91 3.17 -4.97
N VAL A 15 -15.27 1.90 -5.15
CA VAL A 15 -16.23 1.21 -4.26
C VAL A 15 -15.74 1.26 -2.81
N ARG A 16 -14.46 1.00 -2.59
CA ARG A 16 -13.87 1.08 -1.24
C ARG A 16 -14.03 2.47 -0.65
N TYR A 17 -13.71 3.55 -1.38
CA TYR A 17 -13.82 4.92 -0.86
C TYR A 17 -15.27 5.38 -0.69
N GLU A 18 -16.21 4.88 -1.47
CA GLU A 18 -17.65 5.11 -1.29
C GLU A 18 -18.19 4.44 -0.02
N LEU A 19 -17.64 3.27 0.34
CA LEU A 19 -18.05 2.52 1.54
C LEU A 19 -17.33 3.01 2.80
N PHE A 20 -16.03 3.26 2.70
CA PHE A 20 -15.16 3.62 3.82
C PHE A 20 -14.12 4.65 3.37
N GLY A 21 -14.21 5.88 3.85
CA GLY A 21 -13.17 6.89 3.61
C GLY A 21 -11.86 6.48 4.29
N LYS A 22 -11.90 6.34 5.61
CA LYS A 22 -10.80 5.89 6.47
C LYS A 22 -11.25 4.69 7.29
N TRP A 23 -10.35 3.78 7.59
CA TRP A 23 -10.64 2.65 8.47
C TRP A 23 -9.42 2.33 9.34
N LEU A 24 -9.51 2.69 10.60
CA LEU A 24 -8.44 2.47 11.57
C LEU A 24 -8.36 0.99 11.96
N ASN A 25 -7.15 0.47 12.06
CA ASN A 25 -6.87 -0.92 12.42
C ASN A 25 -7.67 -1.92 11.55
N ALA A 26 -7.72 -1.67 10.25
CA ALA A 26 -8.56 -2.48 9.36
C ALA A 26 -7.99 -3.86 9.11
N THR A 27 -6.75 -3.92 8.60
CA THR A 27 -6.04 -5.17 8.29
C THR A 27 -4.56 -5.03 8.67
N HIS A 28 -3.68 -4.76 7.69
CA HIS A 28 -2.26 -4.42 7.93
C HIS A 28 -2.11 -2.91 8.16
N GLY A 29 -2.50 -2.47 9.35
CA GLY A 29 -2.52 -1.06 9.73
C GLY A 29 -3.83 -0.33 9.39
N ASP A 30 -3.74 0.98 9.40
CA ASP A 30 -4.85 1.88 9.09
C ASP A 30 -5.00 2.05 7.57
N TRP A 31 -6.21 1.87 7.07
CA TRP A 31 -6.52 2.21 5.67
C TRP A 31 -6.69 3.71 5.55
N LEU A 32 -5.84 4.32 4.72
CA LEU A 32 -5.80 5.76 4.52
C LEU A 32 -6.96 6.21 3.63
N ASP A 33 -7.49 7.40 3.89
CA ASP A 33 -8.36 8.07 2.94
C ASP A 33 -7.57 8.78 1.83
N THR A 34 -8.27 9.39 0.88
CA THR A 34 -7.63 10.03 -0.27
C THR A 34 -6.80 11.26 0.11
N GLU A 35 -7.21 12.00 1.14
CA GLU A 35 -6.49 13.19 1.62
C GLU A 35 -5.20 12.79 2.33
N GLU A 36 -5.25 11.74 3.15
CA GLU A 36 -4.07 11.17 3.80
C GLU A 36 -3.08 10.57 2.79
N MET A 37 -3.60 9.86 1.77
CA MET A 37 -2.75 9.32 0.69
C MET A 37 -2.09 10.42 -0.12
N GLU A 38 -2.76 11.54 -0.35
CA GLU A 38 -2.20 12.70 -1.05
C GLU A 38 -1.16 13.40 -0.18
N SER A 39 -1.48 13.68 1.07
CA SER A 39 -0.59 14.37 2.01
C SER A 39 0.64 13.55 2.40
N PHE A 40 0.61 12.23 2.18
CA PHE A 40 1.70 11.32 2.49
C PHE A 40 3.05 11.77 1.91
N TRP A 41 3.04 12.34 0.70
CA TRP A 41 4.24 12.78 -0.01
C TRP A 41 4.57 14.26 0.21
N SER A 42 3.68 15.01 0.86
CA SER A 42 3.92 16.42 1.22
C SER A 42 4.74 16.52 2.51
N GLU A 43 5.32 17.69 2.74
CA GLU A 43 6.00 17.97 4.00
C GLU A 43 4.96 18.39 5.07
N GLY A 44 4.99 17.74 6.23
CA GLY A 44 4.23 18.13 7.41
C GLY A 44 2.82 17.56 7.46
N ALA A 45 2.67 16.37 8.05
CA ALA A 45 1.37 15.90 8.50
C ALA A 45 1.02 16.62 9.83
N ASP A 46 -0.10 17.31 9.86
CA ASP A 46 -0.61 18.00 11.08
C ASP A 46 -1.12 16.99 12.14
N ASP A 47 -1.39 15.75 11.74
CA ASP A 47 -1.86 14.67 12.60
C ASP A 47 -0.67 13.80 13.06
N GLU A 48 -0.49 13.64 14.37
CA GLU A 48 0.59 12.85 14.97
C GLU A 48 0.58 11.39 14.50
N ARG A 49 -0.59 10.79 14.33
CA ARG A 49 -0.75 9.43 13.80
C ARG A 49 -0.23 9.35 12.36
N LEU A 50 -0.69 10.24 11.49
CA LEU A 50 -0.25 10.25 10.09
C LEU A 50 1.26 10.55 9.98
N ALA A 51 1.78 11.44 10.81
CA ALA A 51 3.22 11.70 10.90
C ALA A 51 4.01 10.45 11.33
N GLY A 52 3.46 9.65 12.24
CA GLY A 52 4.01 8.35 12.63
C GLY A 52 4.04 7.36 11.47
N ILE A 53 2.92 7.22 10.77
CA ILE A 53 2.81 6.38 9.57
C ILE A 53 3.84 6.80 8.51
N VAL A 54 3.87 8.08 8.15
CA VAL A 54 4.81 8.62 7.15
C VAL A 54 6.26 8.33 7.52
N ARG A 55 6.62 8.52 8.78
CA ARG A 55 7.98 8.22 9.28
C ARG A 55 8.32 6.74 9.14
N ASN A 56 7.42 5.84 9.56
CA ASN A 56 7.64 4.40 9.50
C ASN A 56 7.77 3.90 8.05
N VAL A 57 6.88 4.35 7.16
CA VAL A 57 6.92 3.98 5.75
C VAL A 57 8.19 4.52 5.07
N LYS A 58 8.55 5.79 5.30
CA LYS A 58 9.78 6.36 4.73
C LYS A 58 11.03 5.66 5.23
N ALA A 59 11.07 5.26 6.51
CA ALA A 59 12.17 4.47 7.05
C ALA A 59 12.26 3.09 6.39
N SER A 60 11.13 2.43 6.16
CA SER A 60 11.09 1.15 5.44
C SER A 60 11.52 1.29 3.98
N MET A 61 11.03 2.33 3.29
CA MET A 61 11.39 2.61 1.90
C MET A 61 12.88 2.94 1.73
N GLY A 62 13.51 3.58 2.70
CA GLY A 62 14.95 3.83 2.70
C GLY A 62 15.80 2.55 2.65
N ASN A 63 15.24 1.44 3.13
CA ASN A 63 15.89 0.13 3.05
C ASN A 63 15.60 -0.59 1.71
N TRP A 64 14.65 -0.11 0.91
CA TRP A 64 14.34 -0.71 -0.39
C TRP A 64 15.43 -0.47 -1.42
N GLU A 65 16.24 0.58 -1.28
CA GLU A 65 17.33 0.88 -2.21
C GLU A 65 18.29 -0.30 -2.39
N ASP A 66 18.47 -1.11 -1.36
CA ASP A 66 19.35 -2.27 -1.44
C ASP A 66 18.67 -3.53 -2.00
N HIS A 67 17.34 -3.62 -1.99
CA HIS A 67 16.63 -4.89 -2.23
C HIS A 67 15.51 -4.83 -3.29
N ALA A 68 14.82 -3.74 -3.47
CA ALA A 68 13.61 -3.69 -4.28
C ALA A 68 13.41 -2.47 -5.16
N THR A 69 14.20 -1.43 -5.06
CA THR A 69 14.00 -0.17 -5.83
C THR A 69 14.16 -0.32 -7.31
N GLY A 70 14.89 -1.34 -7.77
CA GLY A 70 14.88 -1.71 -9.18
C GLY A 70 13.52 -2.25 -9.67
N LEU A 71 12.64 -2.64 -8.75
CA LEU A 71 11.35 -3.26 -9.08
C LEU A 71 10.21 -2.24 -9.17
N PHE A 72 10.27 -1.14 -8.40
CA PHE A 72 9.16 -0.17 -8.35
C PHE A 72 9.67 1.26 -8.43
N ALA A 73 9.37 1.92 -9.54
CA ALA A 73 9.52 3.37 -9.59
C ALA A 73 8.53 4.02 -8.62
N LEU A 74 8.97 4.99 -7.82
CA LEU A 74 8.12 5.68 -6.82
C LEU A 74 6.85 6.29 -7.44
N ASN A 75 6.91 6.69 -8.70
CA ASN A 75 5.76 7.18 -9.44
C ASN A 75 4.72 6.11 -9.80
N ARG A 76 4.92 4.86 -9.40
CA ARG A 76 3.99 3.73 -9.55
C ARG A 76 3.46 3.23 -8.22
N VAL A 77 3.89 3.80 -7.10
CA VAL A 77 3.55 3.33 -5.76
C VAL A 77 2.64 4.31 -5.07
N SER A 78 1.53 3.83 -4.50
CA SER A 78 0.70 4.56 -3.54
C SER A 78 0.67 3.80 -2.23
N ILE A 79 0.73 4.51 -1.10
CA ILE A 79 0.54 3.88 0.21
C ILE A 79 -0.96 3.82 0.49
N PHE A 80 -1.49 2.61 0.59
CA PHE A 80 -2.91 2.35 0.81
C PHE A 80 -3.25 2.19 2.29
N ALA A 81 -2.38 1.50 3.02
CA ALA A 81 -2.51 1.29 4.44
C ALA A 81 -1.13 1.22 5.09
N ALA A 82 -1.02 1.64 6.33
CA ALA A 82 0.18 1.48 7.13
C ALA A 82 -0.11 1.68 8.62
N SER A 83 0.85 1.28 9.46
CA SER A 83 0.77 1.43 10.90
C SER A 83 1.69 2.56 11.39
N ASP A 84 1.27 3.27 12.42
CA ASP A 84 2.09 4.26 13.13
C ASP A 84 3.03 3.63 14.17
N ASN A 85 2.79 2.37 14.53
CA ASN A 85 3.51 1.67 15.61
C ASN A 85 4.16 0.35 15.18
N SER A 86 4.01 -0.06 13.93
CA SER A 86 4.66 -1.24 13.35
C SER A 86 5.12 -0.96 11.92
N TYR A 87 5.86 -1.92 11.32
CA TYR A 87 6.31 -1.80 9.93
C TYR A 87 5.31 -2.36 8.92
N GLU A 88 4.10 -2.69 9.36
CA GLU A 88 3.05 -3.20 8.48
C GLU A 88 2.57 -2.13 7.52
N MET A 89 2.46 -2.50 6.25
CA MET A 89 1.95 -1.60 5.21
C MET A 89 1.36 -2.36 4.03
N ILE A 90 0.49 -1.68 3.30
CA ILE A 90 -0.02 -2.11 2.00
C ILE A 90 0.30 -1.02 0.98
N CYS A 91 1.05 -1.39 -0.04
CA CYS A 91 1.33 -0.54 -1.19
C CYS A 91 0.44 -0.95 -2.37
N LEU A 92 -0.09 0.02 -3.09
CA LEU A 92 -0.69 -0.18 -4.40
C LEU A 92 0.39 0.01 -5.46
N ILE A 93 0.56 -0.97 -6.33
CA ILE A 93 1.51 -0.90 -7.44
C ILE A 93 0.73 -0.78 -8.75
N TRP A 94 0.97 0.31 -9.45
CA TRP A 94 0.25 0.66 -10.68
C TRP A 94 1.05 0.25 -11.91
N PHE A 95 0.51 -0.71 -12.65
CA PHE A 95 1.08 -1.13 -13.94
C PHE A 95 0.32 -0.53 -15.11
N ASP A 96 1.05 -0.29 -16.21
CA ASP A 96 0.43 0.19 -17.44
C ASP A 96 -0.40 -0.93 -18.07
N GLY A 97 -1.59 -0.58 -18.55
CA GLY A 97 -2.52 -1.53 -19.17
C GLY A 97 -3.36 -2.34 -18.20
N THR A 98 -3.20 -2.17 -16.89
CA THR A 98 -4.08 -2.77 -15.88
C THR A 98 -5.08 -1.76 -15.35
N GLU A 99 -6.32 -2.20 -15.11
CA GLU A 99 -7.36 -1.34 -14.56
C GLU A 99 -7.25 -1.23 -13.03
N GLU A 100 -6.90 -2.33 -12.37
CA GLU A 100 -6.69 -2.42 -10.93
C GLU A 100 -5.18 -2.45 -10.61
N PRO A 101 -4.74 -1.76 -9.55
CA PRO A 101 -3.38 -1.90 -9.04
C PRO A 101 -3.22 -3.24 -8.35
N GLU A 102 -2.02 -3.78 -8.36
CA GLU A 102 -1.66 -4.87 -7.47
C GLU A 102 -1.44 -4.35 -6.05
N LEU A 103 -1.71 -5.18 -5.06
CA LEU A 103 -1.40 -4.90 -3.67
C LEU A 103 -0.14 -5.62 -3.25
N TRP A 104 0.78 -4.88 -2.67
CA TRP A 104 1.95 -5.42 -2.02
C TRP A 104 1.86 -5.19 -0.52
N VAL A 105 1.76 -6.27 0.22
CA VAL A 105 1.60 -6.29 1.67
C VAL A 105 2.94 -6.63 2.31
N TYR A 106 3.32 -5.84 3.28
CA TYR A 106 4.51 -6.06 4.10
C TYR A 106 4.11 -6.18 5.55
N ASP A 107 4.53 -7.26 6.22
CA ASP A 107 4.30 -7.51 7.62
C ASP A 107 5.54 -8.15 8.31
N CYS A 108 5.41 -8.55 9.58
CA CYS A 108 6.49 -9.16 10.34
C CYS A 108 6.93 -10.53 9.78
N ASN A 109 6.14 -11.16 8.90
CA ASN A 109 6.47 -12.43 8.24
C ASN A 109 7.15 -12.20 6.88
N GLY A 110 7.19 -10.96 6.39
CA GLY A 110 7.79 -10.56 5.14
C GLY A 110 6.79 -9.96 4.15
N GLU A 111 6.86 -10.34 2.89
CA GLU A 111 6.13 -9.70 1.80
C GLU A 111 5.14 -10.64 1.12
N SER A 112 3.96 -10.13 0.79
CA SER A 112 2.91 -10.82 0.03
C SER A 112 2.42 -9.95 -1.10
N ARG A 113 2.00 -10.54 -2.20
CA ARG A 113 1.54 -9.83 -3.37
C ARG A 113 0.21 -10.36 -3.86
N TYR A 114 -0.71 -9.47 -4.16
CA TYR A 114 -2.07 -9.79 -4.59
C TYR A 114 -2.39 -9.04 -5.87
N LYS A 115 -3.10 -9.72 -6.76
CA LYS A 115 -3.48 -9.19 -8.07
C LYS A 115 -4.32 -7.91 -7.97
N ASP A 116 -5.17 -7.81 -6.97
CA ASP A 116 -6.11 -6.72 -6.75
C ASP A 116 -6.64 -6.72 -5.32
N LEU A 117 -7.42 -5.71 -4.95
CA LEU A 117 -7.99 -5.57 -3.60
C LEU A 117 -8.90 -6.75 -3.22
N ALA A 118 -9.68 -7.28 -4.16
CA ALA A 118 -10.57 -8.41 -3.87
C ALA A 118 -9.79 -9.67 -3.51
N SER A 119 -8.72 -9.96 -4.26
CA SER A 119 -7.83 -11.10 -3.99
C SER A 119 -7.14 -10.99 -2.63
N TYR A 120 -6.73 -9.79 -2.24
CA TYR A 120 -6.17 -9.53 -0.92
C TYR A 120 -7.19 -9.77 0.19
N LEU A 121 -8.40 -9.19 0.07
CA LEU A 121 -9.44 -9.34 1.07
C LEU A 121 -9.88 -10.80 1.22
N GLN A 122 -9.95 -11.54 0.12
CA GLN A 122 -10.26 -12.97 0.18
C GLN A 122 -9.20 -13.74 0.97
N ALA A 123 -7.91 -13.50 0.68
CA ALA A 123 -6.82 -14.12 1.42
C ALA A 123 -6.84 -13.74 2.90
N TYR A 124 -7.18 -12.48 3.23
CA TYR A 124 -7.30 -12.04 4.61
C TYR A 124 -8.44 -12.75 5.35
N ILE A 125 -9.59 -12.92 4.70
CA ILE A 125 -10.75 -13.65 5.26
C ILE A 125 -10.41 -15.13 5.47
N ASP A 126 -9.66 -15.71 4.56
CA ASP A 126 -9.27 -17.13 4.58
C ASP A 126 -8.06 -17.40 5.51
N ASP A 127 -7.55 -16.37 6.20
CA ASP A 127 -6.34 -16.44 7.03
C ASP A 127 -5.10 -16.94 6.27
N ASP A 128 -4.99 -16.55 5.00
CA ASP A 128 -3.93 -16.96 4.07
C ASP A 128 -3.08 -15.76 3.57
N VAL A 129 -2.91 -14.76 4.41
CA VAL A 129 -2.08 -13.57 4.14
C VAL A 129 -0.61 -13.78 4.53
N SER A 130 -0.22 -15.00 4.80
CA SER A 130 1.14 -15.30 5.22
C SER A 130 2.08 -15.37 4.01
N THR A 131 3.27 -14.81 4.16
CA THR A 131 4.35 -14.84 3.16
C THR A 131 4.79 -16.22 2.76
N SER A 132 4.55 -17.23 3.58
CA SER A 132 4.84 -18.62 3.25
C SER A 132 4.06 -19.14 2.03
N ALA A 133 2.97 -18.48 1.67
CA ALA A 133 2.13 -18.85 0.53
C ALA A 133 2.48 -18.10 -0.76
N VAL A 134 3.33 -17.09 -0.72
CA VAL A 134 3.57 -16.23 -1.88
C VAL A 134 4.50 -16.87 -2.87
N LYS A 135 3.93 -17.30 -3.96
CA LYS A 135 4.68 -17.61 -5.17
C LYS A 135 4.81 -16.33 -5.99
N TRP A 136 5.98 -15.71 -5.92
CA TRP A 136 6.29 -14.55 -6.72
C TRP A 136 6.10 -14.84 -8.21
N LYS A 137 5.18 -14.15 -8.84
CA LYS A 137 5.30 -13.83 -10.25
C LYS A 137 5.73 -12.37 -10.30
N LEU A 138 6.94 -12.14 -10.80
CA LEU A 138 7.32 -10.80 -11.25
C LEU A 138 6.27 -10.41 -12.29
N ALA A 139 5.56 -9.30 -12.05
CA ALA A 139 4.78 -8.71 -13.12
C ALA A 139 5.77 -8.22 -14.18
N ASP A 140 5.45 -8.45 -15.43
CA ASP A 140 6.15 -7.80 -16.52
C ASP A 140 5.99 -6.28 -16.32
N MET A 141 7.12 -5.61 -16.12
CA MET A 141 7.18 -4.16 -15.97
C MET A 141 7.28 -3.50 -17.33
#